data_ad90f4489e4185af172a89b8dbc5ba06
#
_entry.id   ad90f4489e4185af172a89b8dbc5ba06
#
_cell.length_a   1.000
_cell.length_b   1.000
_cell.length_c   1.000
_cell.angle_alpha   90.00
_cell.angle_beta   90.00
_cell.angle_gamma   90.00
#
_symmetry.space_group_name_H-M   'P 1'
#
loop_
_entity.id
_entity.type
_entity.pdbx_description
1 polymer ?
#
loop_
_entity_poly.entity_id
_entity_poly.type
_entity_poly.pdbx_seq_one_letter_code
_entity_poly.pdbx_strand_id
1 'polypeptide(L)'
;MKKSALAFLLMISVLPLFSLSGCVQMPTEKQSISDLRPQISFKVSDERLLTARVQLDGLDAGQVSDYIDGVSSMRIRPGTHIVRVTFNNAVLLEEKFYLGDGVNRAFVVR
;
A
#
# COMPACT_ATOMS: atom_id res chain seq x y z
N MET A 1 -21.99 52.77 45.41
CA MET A 1 -21.95 52.37 45.00
C MET A 1 -21.57 51.89 44.36
N LYS A 2 -21.54 51.62 44.34
CA LYS A 2 -21.31 51.06 43.80
C LYS A 2 -20.99 50.32 43.18
N LYS A 3 -21.02 50.13 43.17
CA LYS A 3 -20.75 49.35 42.66
C LYS A 3 -20.53 48.73 41.92
N SER A 4 -20.39 48.68 41.85
CA SER A 4 -20.22 48.01 41.05
C SER A 4 -19.68 47.50 40.56
N ALA A 5 -19.49 47.68 40.82
CA ALA A 5 -19.07 47.06 40.19
C ALA A 5 -18.68 46.32 39.99
N LEU A 6 -18.76 46.12 40.10
CA LEU A 6 -18.48 45.21 39.76
C LEU A 6 -18.47 44.54 39.15
N ALA A 7 -18.69 44.61 39.22
CA ALA A 7 -18.82 43.84 38.47
C ALA A 7 -18.33 43.58 37.76
N PHE A 8 -17.98 43.55 37.49
CA PHE A 8 -17.62 43.11 36.60
C PHE A 8 -16.82 42.42 36.30
N LEU A 9 -16.64 42.76 36.96
CA LEU A 9 -16.01 42.10 36.62
C LEU A 9 -15.83 41.21 36.36
N LEU A 10 -16.13 41.08 36.41
CA LEU A 10 -16.00 40.11 36.00
C LEU A 10 -15.84 39.58 35.32
N MET A 11 -15.81 39.67 35.06
CA MET A 11 -15.76 39.00 34.26
C MET A 11 -14.99 38.63 33.61
N ILE A 12 -14.61 38.77 33.83
CA ILE A 12 -13.98 38.33 33.12
C ILE A 12 -13.43 37.51 32.95
N SER A 13 -13.54 37.18 33.41
CA SER A 13 -13.03 36.23 33.26
C SER A 13 -13.02 35.39 32.63
N VAL A 14 -13.17 35.54 32.51
CA VAL A 14 -13.22 34.55 31.86
C VAL A 14 -12.76 34.26 30.91
N LEU A 15 -12.47 34.45 30.78
CA LEU A 15 -12.12 33.96 29.79
C LEU A 15 -11.42 33.34 29.35
N PRO A 16 -11.15 33.13 29.57
CA PRO A 16 -10.45 32.43 29.06
C PRO A 16 -10.23 31.50 28.64
N LEU A 17 -10.38 31.47 28.77
CA LEU A 17 -10.29 30.49 28.33
C LEU A 17 -10.17 29.89 27.53
N PHE A 18 -10.13 29.90 27.23
CA PHE A 18 -10.05 29.17 26.34
C PHE A 18 -9.36 28.61 25.80
N SER A 19 -9.02 28.69 26.11
CA SER A 19 -8.50 28.11 25.56
C SER A 19 -8.13 27.37 25.08
N LEU A 20 -8.02 27.31 25.05
CA LEU A 20 -7.72 26.55 24.50
C LEU A 20 -7.40 25.81 23.94
N SER A 21 -7.28 25.61 23.92
CA SER A 21 -7.05 24.86 23.43
C SER A 21 -6.77 24.24 22.77
N GLY A 22 -6.58 23.99 22.59
CA GLY A 22 -6.36 23.26 21.93
C GLY A 22 -5.96 22.70 21.30
N CYS A 23 -5.91 22.48 21.01
CA CYS A 23 -5.58 21.74 20.43
C CYS A 23 -4.92 21.23 19.77
N VAL A 24 -4.56 20.95 19.66
CA VAL A 24 -3.91 20.39 19.07
C VAL A 24 -3.59 19.51 18.42
N GLN A 25 -3.49 19.19 17.94
CA GLN A 25 -3.23 18.29 17.40
C GLN A 25 -2.44 17.75 16.77
N MET A 26 -2.04 17.38 16.62
CA MET A 26 -1.39 16.81 16.12
C MET A 26 -1.01 16.22 15.36
N PRO A 27 -0.65 16.05 15.01
CA PRO A 27 -0.23 15.51 14.28
C PRO A 27 0.15 14.67 13.81
N THR A 28 0.27 14.51 13.51
CA THR A 28 0.54 13.68 13.20
C THR A 28 1.20 13.14 12.46
N GLU A 29 1.89 12.79 12.32
CA GLU A 29 2.52 12.11 11.75
C GLU A 29 2.33 11.08 11.39
N LYS A 30 2.15 11.00 10.92
CA LYS A 30 2.01 9.87 10.65
C LYS A 30 3.01 9.18 10.23
N GLN A 31 3.26 8.66 10.64
CA GLN A 31 4.14 7.99 10.24
C GLN A 31 3.76 7.13 9.35
N SER A 32 4.03 7.24 8.38
CA SER A 32 3.67 6.28 7.45
C SER A 32 4.61 5.13 7.56
N ILE A 33 4.05 4.00 7.62
CA ILE A 33 4.84 2.82 7.51
C ILE A 33 4.88 2.48 6.05
N SER A 34 6.04 2.58 5.47
CA SER A 34 6.21 2.18 4.08
C SER A 34 6.18 0.68 3.99
N ASP A 35 5.44 0.15 3.04
CA ASP A 35 5.43 -1.27 2.76
C ASP A 35 6.56 -1.53 1.77
N LEU A 36 7.63 -2.12 2.27
CA LEU A 36 8.82 -2.36 1.48
C LEU A 36 8.86 -3.75 0.85
N ARG A 37 7.79 -4.51 0.97
CA ARG A 37 7.78 -5.85 0.38
C ARG A 37 8.04 -5.74 -1.12
N PRO A 38 8.80 -6.66 -1.69
CA PRO A 38 9.03 -6.67 -3.13
C PRO A 38 7.73 -6.90 -3.89
N GLN A 39 7.73 -6.50 -5.14
CA GLN A 39 6.54 -6.62 -5.98
C GLN A 39 6.92 -7.25 -7.31
N ILE A 40 6.02 -8.07 -7.82
CA ILE A 40 6.20 -8.65 -9.14
C ILE A 40 5.00 -8.28 -10.00
N SER A 41 5.24 -8.20 -11.30
CA SER A 41 4.23 -7.91 -12.29
C SER A 41 4.58 -8.65 -13.58
N PHE A 42 3.70 -8.53 -14.57
CA PHE A 42 3.87 -9.29 -15.81
C PHE A 42 3.67 -8.40 -17.01
N LYS A 43 4.44 -8.69 -18.06
CA LYS A 43 4.28 -8.11 -19.39
C LYS A 43 3.90 -9.25 -20.30
N VAL A 44 2.93 -9.02 -21.17
CA VAL A 44 2.49 -10.06 -22.10
C VAL A 44 2.74 -9.59 -23.52
N SER A 45 3.07 -10.55 -24.40
CA SER A 45 3.25 -10.28 -25.80
C SER A 45 1.95 -10.42 -26.59
N ASP A 46 0.93 -11.04 -25.99
CA ASP A 46 -0.33 -11.34 -26.66
C ASP A 46 -1.45 -11.20 -25.65
N GLU A 47 -2.52 -10.51 -26.05
CA GLU A 47 -3.66 -10.28 -25.15
C GLU A 47 -4.28 -11.57 -24.65
N ARG A 48 -4.19 -12.66 -25.42
CA ARG A 48 -4.74 -13.91 -24.99
C ARG A 48 -4.11 -14.41 -23.69
N LEU A 49 -2.87 -14.00 -23.46
CA LEU A 49 -2.13 -14.44 -22.28
C LEU A 49 -2.57 -13.73 -21.01
N LEU A 50 -3.43 -12.72 -21.12
CA LEU A 50 -3.95 -12.04 -19.93
C LEU A 50 -4.75 -12.96 -19.03
N THR A 51 -5.34 -14.02 -19.58
CA THR A 51 -6.10 -14.98 -18.78
C THR A 51 -5.24 -16.13 -18.27
N ALA A 52 -3.94 -16.11 -18.56
CA ALA A 52 -3.06 -17.16 -18.06
C ALA A 52 -3.05 -17.15 -16.55
N ARG A 53 -2.89 -18.34 -15.97
CA ARG A 53 -2.93 -18.49 -14.50
C ARG A 53 -1.54 -18.32 -13.93
N VAL A 54 -1.49 -17.65 -12.81
CA VAL A 54 -0.24 -17.41 -12.09
C VAL A 54 -0.22 -18.26 -10.83
N GLN A 55 0.88 -18.94 -10.59
CA GLN A 55 1.14 -19.60 -9.33
C GLN A 55 2.41 -19.05 -8.72
N LEU A 56 2.38 -18.83 -7.43
CA LEU A 56 3.55 -18.42 -6.68
C LEU A 56 3.79 -19.47 -5.61
N ASP A 57 4.96 -20.08 -5.65
CA ASP A 57 5.34 -21.11 -4.69
C ASP A 57 4.32 -22.25 -4.65
N GLY A 58 3.75 -22.57 -5.81
CA GLY A 58 2.81 -23.64 -5.94
C GLY A 58 1.37 -23.30 -5.61
N LEU A 59 1.11 -22.05 -5.22
CA LEU A 59 -0.23 -21.62 -4.86
C LEU A 59 -0.81 -20.74 -5.96
N ASP A 60 -2.08 -20.95 -6.26
CA ASP A 60 -2.76 -20.14 -7.26
C ASP A 60 -2.84 -18.69 -6.78
N ALA A 61 -2.41 -17.77 -7.63
CA ALA A 61 -2.37 -16.37 -7.30
C ALA A 61 -3.27 -15.53 -8.22
N GLY A 62 -4.02 -16.16 -9.09
CA GLY A 62 -4.93 -15.45 -9.99
C GLY A 62 -4.47 -15.47 -11.41
N GLN A 63 -4.75 -14.40 -12.14
CA GLN A 63 -4.44 -14.30 -13.55
C GLN A 63 -3.36 -13.26 -13.80
N VAL A 64 -2.71 -13.38 -14.94
CA VAL A 64 -1.71 -12.40 -15.36
C VAL A 64 -2.34 -10.99 -15.41
N SER A 65 -3.60 -10.89 -15.84
CA SER A 65 -4.28 -9.60 -15.94
C SER A 65 -4.42 -8.90 -14.59
N ASP A 66 -4.31 -9.63 -13.48
CA ASP A 66 -4.41 -9.02 -12.16
C ASP A 66 -3.13 -8.27 -11.78
N TYR A 67 -2.03 -8.49 -12.50
CA TYR A 67 -0.72 -7.94 -12.13
C TYR A 67 0.04 -7.45 -13.35
N ILE A 68 -0.58 -6.57 -14.14
CA ILE A 68 0.04 -6.04 -15.34
C ILE A 68 1.03 -4.93 -14.98
N ASP A 69 2.23 -5.03 -15.50
CA ASP A 69 3.29 -4.07 -15.22
C ASP A 69 2.83 -2.66 -15.57
N GLY A 70 3.05 -1.74 -14.64
CA GLY A 70 2.64 -0.37 -14.79
C GLY A 70 1.21 -0.08 -14.33
N VAL A 71 0.41 -1.11 -14.07
CA VAL A 71 -0.97 -0.95 -13.64
C VAL A 71 -1.17 -1.51 -12.24
N SER A 72 -0.67 -2.71 -12.01
CA SER A 72 -0.83 -3.36 -10.72
C SER A 72 0.34 -4.30 -10.49
N SER A 73 0.50 -4.76 -9.26
CA SER A 73 1.58 -5.66 -8.94
C SER A 73 1.17 -6.52 -7.75
N MET A 74 1.87 -7.63 -7.59
CA MET A 74 1.68 -8.54 -6.47
C MET A 74 2.78 -8.29 -5.46
N ARG A 75 2.42 -7.97 -4.23
CA ARG A 75 3.40 -7.87 -3.16
C ARG A 75 3.68 -9.26 -2.62
N ILE A 76 4.95 -9.56 -2.43
CA ILE A 76 5.37 -10.87 -1.96
C ILE A 76 6.34 -10.68 -0.81
N ARG A 77 6.59 -11.72 -0.08
CA ARG A 77 7.58 -11.66 0.98
C ARG A 77 8.97 -11.57 0.36
N PRO A 78 9.89 -10.86 1.00
CA PRO A 78 11.26 -10.90 0.52
C PRO A 78 11.79 -12.32 0.63
N GLY A 79 12.66 -12.68 -0.30
CA GLY A 79 13.28 -14.00 -0.30
C GLY A 79 13.16 -14.69 -1.64
N THR A 80 13.30 -16.00 -1.60
CA THR A 80 13.29 -16.83 -2.79
C THR A 80 11.90 -17.40 -3.03
N HIS A 81 11.48 -17.32 -4.28
CA HIS A 81 10.16 -17.79 -4.71
C HIS A 81 10.26 -18.45 -6.08
N ILE A 82 9.22 -19.20 -6.42
CA ILE A 82 9.08 -19.78 -7.75
C ILE A 82 7.77 -19.26 -8.33
N VAL A 83 7.87 -18.62 -9.50
CA VAL A 83 6.68 -18.17 -10.21
C VAL A 83 6.46 -19.09 -11.40
N ARG A 84 5.20 -19.47 -11.63
CA ARG A 84 4.82 -20.28 -12.77
C ARG A 84 3.59 -19.67 -13.40
N VAL A 85 3.61 -19.57 -14.72
CA VAL A 85 2.47 -19.07 -15.47
C VAL A 85 2.07 -20.15 -16.46
N THR A 86 0.80 -20.53 -16.44
CA THR A 86 0.29 -21.58 -17.33
C THR A 86 -0.88 -21.05 -18.14
N PHE A 87 -1.00 -21.57 -19.36
CA PHE A 87 -2.08 -21.22 -20.25
C PHE A 87 -2.42 -22.45 -21.08
N ASN A 88 -3.70 -22.86 -21.07
CA ASN A 88 -4.14 -24.05 -21.80
C ASN A 88 -3.25 -25.27 -21.50
N ASN A 89 -2.99 -25.49 -20.21
CA ASN A 89 -2.19 -26.60 -19.72
C ASN A 89 -0.74 -26.58 -20.16
N ALA A 90 -0.27 -25.46 -20.70
CA ALA A 90 1.13 -25.30 -21.07
C ALA A 90 1.79 -24.32 -20.11
N VAL A 91 3.01 -24.64 -19.72
CA VAL A 91 3.81 -23.75 -18.88
C VAL A 91 4.49 -22.73 -19.78
N LEU A 92 4.14 -21.47 -19.61
CA LEU A 92 4.72 -20.38 -20.40
C LEU A 92 5.91 -19.78 -19.71
N LEU A 93 5.94 -19.84 -18.40
CA LEU A 93 7.00 -19.26 -17.59
C LEU A 93 7.15 -20.06 -16.32
N GLU A 94 8.36 -20.35 -15.97
CA GLU A 94 8.64 -20.96 -14.66
C GLU A 94 10.03 -20.50 -14.29
N GLU A 95 10.10 -19.78 -13.17
CA GLU A 95 11.38 -19.19 -12.78
C GLU A 95 11.49 -19.16 -11.27
N LYS A 96 12.65 -19.56 -10.78
CA LYS A 96 13.03 -19.40 -9.39
C LYS A 96 13.82 -18.11 -9.28
N PHE A 97 13.43 -17.24 -8.35
CA PHE A 97 14.05 -15.93 -8.27
C PHE A 97 14.14 -15.48 -6.82
N TYR A 98 15.00 -14.52 -6.57
CA TYR A 98 15.15 -13.90 -5.26
C TYR A 98 14.86 -12.41 -5.38
N LEU A 99 14.04 -11.88 -4.49
CA LEU A 99 13.82 -10.44 -4.39
C LEU A 99 13.96 -10.00 -2.94
N GLY A 100 14.70 -8.91 -2.75
CA GLY A 100 14.80 -8.28 -1.44
C GLY A 100 13.80 -7.15 -1.31
N ASP A 101 13.77 -6.55 -0.13
CA ASP A 101 12.87 -5.44 0.13
C ASP A 101 13.09 -4.30 -0.86
N GLY A 102 11.99 -3.71 -1.30
CA GLY A 102 12.03 -2.54 -2.16
C GLY A 102 12.31 -2.84 -3.63
N VAL A 103 12.51 -4.11 -3.99
CA VAL A 103 12.83 -4.48 -5.36
C VAL A 103 11.55 -4.88 -6.09
N ASN A 104 11.40 -4.37 -7.30
CA ASN A 104 10.28 -4.72 -8.17
C ASN A 104 10.81 -5.45 -9.39
N ARG A 105 10.06 -6.43 -9.87
CA ARG A 105 10.47 -7.17 -11.05
C ARG A 105 9.27 -7.48 -11.93
N ALA A 106 9.43 -7.30 -13.23
CA ALA A 106 8.43 -7.66 -14.22
C ALA A 106 8.91 -8.89 -14.97
N PHE A 107 8.02 -9.86 -15.14
CA PHE A 107 8.30 -11.08 -15.89
C PHE A 107 7.61 -10.98 -17.24
N VAL A 108 8.30 -11.39 -18.29
CA VAL A 108 7.72 -11.40 -19.63
C VAL A 108 7.10 -12.76 -19.88
N VAL A 109 5.82 -12.75 -20.23
CA VAL A 109 5.07 -13.96 -20.55
C VAL A 109 4.85 -13.98 -22.07
N ARG A 110 5.30 -15.05 -22.73
CA ARG A 110 5.14 -15.15 -24.18
C ARG A 110 5.00 -16.59 -24.60
#